data_3514ee5eabce79af1eb005793d19103e
#
_entry.id   3514ee5eabce79af1eb005793d19103e
#
_cell.length_a   1.000
_cell.length_b   1.000
_cell.length_c   1.000
_cell.angle_alpha   90.00
_cell.angle_beta   90.00
_cell.angle_gamma   90.00
#
_symmetry.space_group_name_H-M   'P 1'
#
loop_
_entity.id
_entity.type
_entity.pdbx_description
1 polymer ?
#
loop_
_entity_poly.entity_id
_entity_poly.type
_entity_poly.pdbx_seq_one_letter_code
_entity_poly.pdbx_strand_id
1 'polypeptide(L)'
;MRLDKPVGIYLLLWPTLWALFLAAGGWPSIELISIFVAGVVLMRSAGCVINDYADRKIDHLVQRTKHRPITSGEISPSRALLLFFGLIMIAFGLVLLTNPLTIKLAFIAAFLATLYPFTKRWTHLPQFVLGASFAMSVPMAFSATNGEVPVSAWWIFSATLVWTVIYDTMYAMSDRDEDLKIGVKSTAILFAQYDRIILAGLQIGLIIVLLKISKIFEIGVYYDISVFLSALLMIYHQILIKNREKSACIQAFLHNNYIGMVIFIGIMLSVTQ
;
A
#
# COMPACT_ATOMS: atom_id res chain seq x y z
N MET A 1 -9.28 -9.47 -10.27
CA MET A 1 -9.01 -9.30 -8.81
C MET A 1 -7.54 -9.58 -8.45
N ARG A 2 -6.81 -10.30 -9.27
CA ARG A 2 -5.38 -10.67 -9.06
C ARG A 2 -5.11 -11.42 -7.76
N LEU A 3 -6.01 -12.29 -7.35
CA LEU A 3 -5.81 -13.14 -6.17
C LEU A 3 -4.67 -14.16 -6.35
N ASP A 4 -4.31 -14.47 -7.59
CA ASP A 4 -3.15 -15.26 -8.00
C ASP A 4 -1.79 -14.56 -7.71
N LYS A 5 -1.80 -13.24 -7.45
CA LYS A 5 -0.62 -12.42 -7.13
C LYS A 5 -0.86 -11.63 -5.84
N PRO A 6 -0.86 -12.29 -4.67
CA PRO A 6 -1.36 -11.70 -3.42
C PRO A 6 -0.48 -10.60 -2.81
N VAL A 7 0.70 -10.33 -3.38
CA VAL A 7 1.63 -9.32 -2.85
C VAL A 7 0.98 -7.98 -2.56
N GLY A 8 0.06 -7.53 -3.43
CA GLY A 8 -0.64 -6.27 -3.22
C GLY A 8 -1.61 -6.31 -2.03
N ILE A 9 -2.14 -7.48 -1.67
CA ILE A 9 -2.94 -7.67 -0.45
C ILE A 9 -2.02 -7.53 0.76
N TYR A 10 -0.88 -8.21 0.77
CA TYR A 10 0.08 -8.14 1.88
C TYR A 10 0.63 -6.72 2.10
N LEU A 11 0.94 -5.97 1.03
CA LEU A 11 1.43 -4.60 1.13
C LEU A 11 0.41 -3.64 1.79
N LEU A 12 -0.88 -3.90 1.70
CA LEU A 12 -1.92 -3.18 2.43
C LEU A 12 -2.20 -3.79 3.81
N LEU A 13 -2.08 -5.11 3.94
CA LEU A 13 -2.36 -5.84 5.17
C LEU A 13 -1.39 -5.48 6.29
N TRP A 14 -0.08 -5.43 5.98
CA TRP A 14 0.93 -5.17 7.01
C TRP A 14 0.72 -3.87 7.75
N PRO A 15 0.60 -2.69 7.11
CA PRO A 15 0.40 -1.44 7.83
C PRO A 15 -0.96 -1.39 8.54
N THR A 16 -1.97 -2.11 8.04
CA THR A 16 -3.26 -2.28 8.72
C THR A 16 -3.08 -3.02 10.04
N LEU A 17 -2.31 -4.12 10.02
CA LEU A 17 -2.01 -4.89 11.24
C LEU A 17 -1.08 -4.10 12.17
N TRP A 18 -0.08 -3.36 11.67
CA TRP A 18 0.73 -2.47 12.52
C TRP A 18 -0.18 -1.55 13.34
N ALA A 19 -1.11 -0.90 12.66
CA ALA A 19 -2.01 0.06 13.30
C ALA A 19 -2.97 -0.60 14.30
N LEU A 20 -3.53 -1.77 13.98
CA LEU A 20 -4.44 -2.50 14.88
C LEU A 20 -3.73 -2.91 16.18
N PHE A 21 -2.52 -3.50 16.08
CA PHE A 21 -1.78 -3.95 17.26
C PHE A 21 -1.28 -2.79 18.10
N LEU A 22 -0.81 -1.70 17.48
CA LEU A 22 -0.40 -0.49 18.20
C LEU A 22 -1.59 0.25 18.83
N ALA A 23 -2.74 0.28 18.17
CA ALA A 23 -3.95 0.88 18.72
C ALA A 23 -4.48 0.09 19.92
N ALA A 24 -4.40 -1.24 19.88
CA ALA A 24 -4.83 -2.11 20.96
C ALA A 24 -3.83 -2.17 22.14
N GLY A 25 -2.56 -1.81 21.90
CA GLY A 25 -1.48 -2.01 22.89
C GLY A 25 -1.28 -3.49 23.25
N GLY A 26 -1.63 -4.40 22.36
CA GLY A 26 -1.61 -5.85 22.57
C GLY A 26 -2.39 -6.57 21.47
N TRP A 27 -3.09 -7.65 21.81
CA TRP A 27 -3.95 -8.38 20.88
C TRP A 27 -5.25 -7.62 20.59
N PRO A 28 -5.50 -7.19 19.34
CA PRO A 28 -6.80 -6.64 18.96
C PRO A 28 -7.92 -7.69 19.09
N SER A 29 -9.17 -7.27 19.20
CA SER A 29 -10.28 -8.22 19.15
C SER A 29 -10.30 -8.99 17.84
N ILE A 30 -10.66 -10.27 17.91
CA ILE A 30 -10.75 -11.14 16.72
C ILE A 30 -11.77 -10.58 15.71
N GLU A 31 -12.78 -9.90 16.19
CA GLU A 31 -13.78 -9.22 15.35
C GLU A 31 -13.14 -8.12 14.51
N LEU A 32 -12.36 -7.22 15.12
CA LEU A 32 -11.67 -6.14 14.39
C LEU A 32 -10.63 -6.71 13.42
N ILE A 33 -9.84 -7.71 13.85
CA ILE A 33 -8.89 -8.37 12.94
C ILE A 33 -9.64 -8.92 11.72
N SER A 34 -10.75 -9.61 11.93
CA SER A 34 -11.53 -10.21 10.85
C SER A 34 -12.11 -9.17 9.89
N ILE A 35 -12.69 -8.08 10.43
CA ILE A 35 -13.24 -6.97 9.64
C ILE A 35 -12.15 -6.33 8.78
N PHE A 36 -10.99 -6.01 9.37
CA PHE A 36 -9.91 -5.32 8.66
C PHE A 36 -9.21 -6.24 7.64
N VAL A 37 -8.94 -7.50 7.97
CA VAL A 37 -8.34 -8.47 7.03
C VAL A 37 -9.26 -8.70 5.84
N ALA A 38 -10.55 -8.95 6.06
CA ALA A 38 -11.53 -9.09 4.99
C ALA A 38 -11.67 -7.79 4.17
N GLY A 39 -11.71 -6.64 4.85
CA GLY A 39 -11.73 -5.32 4.22
C GLY A 39 -10.53 -5.09 3.31
N VAL A 40 -9.31 -5.44 3.74
CA VAL A 40 -8.09 -5.36 2.94
C VAL A 40 -8.21 -6.20 1.67
N VAL A 41 -8.64 -7.47 1.78
CA VAL A 41 -8.78 -8.36 0.61
C VAL A 41 -9.80 -7.80 -0.38
N LEU A 42 -10.95 -7.34 0.11
CA LEU A 42 -12.03 -6.78 -0.72
C LEU A 42 -11.58 -5.47 -1.40
N MET A 43 -11.04 -4.52 -0.63
CA MET A 43 -10.64 -3.22 -1.16
C MET A 43 -9.45 -3.31 -2.11
N ARG A 44 -8.47 -4.22 -1.84
CA ARG A 44 -7.37 -4.44 -2.77
C ARG A 44 -7.85 -5.10 -4.05
N SER A 45 -8.81 -6.04 -3.97
CA SER A 45 -9.44 -6.63 -5.14
C SER A 45 -10.22 -5.60 -5.96
N ALA A 46 -11.03 -4.75 -5.31
CA ALA A 46 -11.74 -3.64 -5.95
C ALA A 46 -10.77 -2.66 -6.62
N GLY A 47 -9.68 -2.30 -5.94
CA GLY A 47 -8.61 -1.45 -6.48
C GLY A 47 -7.98 -2.02 -7.74
N CYS A 48 -7.75 -3.34 -7.83
CA CYS A 48 -7.29 -3.99 -9.05
C CYS A 48 -8.30 -3.87 -10.19
N VAL A 49 -9.59 -4.09 -9.90
CA VAL A 49 -10.65 -4.03 -10.92
C VAL A 49 -10.80 -2.61 -11.47
N ILE A 50 -10.85 -1.59 -10.62
CA ILE A 50 -11.00 -0.20 -11.08
C ILE A 50 -9.74 0.30 -11.80
N ASN A 51 -8.55 -0.16 -11.41
CA ASN A 51 -7.31 0.15 -12.11
C ASN A 51 -7.31 -0.47 -13.52
N ASP A 52 -7.67 -1.75 -13.66
CA ASP A 52 -7.77 -2.41 -14.97
C ASP A 52 -8.87 -1.78 -15.85
N TYR A 53 -9.97 -1.32 -15.25
CA TYR A 53 -11.01 -0.55 -15.95
C TYR A 53 -10.50 0.81 -16.44
N ALA A 54 -9.80 1.54 -15.58
CA ALA A 54 -9.24 2.84 -15.95
C ALA A 54 -8.24 2.72 -17.10
N ASP A 55 -7.39 1.67 -17.06
CA ASP A 55 -6.31 1.46 -18.01
C ASP A 55 -6.71 0.69 -19.28
N ARG A 56 -7.94 0.20 -19.40
CA ARG A 56 -8.40 -0.69 -20.48
C ARG A 56 -8.06 -0.21 -21.90
N LYS A 57 -7.90 1.11 -22.09
CA LYS A 57 -7.57 1.70 -23.40
C LYS A 57 -6.07 1.76 -23.71
N ILE A 58 -5.23 1.58 -22.71
CA ILE A 58 -3.76 1.68 -22.83
C ILE A 58 -3.05 0.36 -22.50
N ASP A 59 -3.66 -0.52 -21.76
CA ASP A 59 -3.08 -1.81 -21.33
C ASP A 59 -2.67 -2.73 -22.48
N HIS A 60 -3.30 -2.61 -23.63
CA HIS A 60 -2.92 -3.37 -24.83
C HIS A 60 -1.57 -2.95 -25.43
N LEU A 61 -1.10 -1.74 -25.10
CA LEU A 61 0.19 -1.21 -25.53
C LEU A 61 1.36 -1.69 -24.67
N VAL A 62 1.08 -2.27 -23.49
CA VAL A 62 2.09 -2.71 -22.53
C VAL A 62 2.11 -4.24 -22.48
N GLN A 63 3.27 -4.85 -22.75
CA GLN A 63 3.44 -6.32 -22.85
C GLN A 63 2.94 -7.07 -21.60
N ARG A 64 3.15 -6.51 -20.40
CA ARG A 64 2.77 -7.10 -19.13
C ARG A 64 1.26 -7.10 -18.87
N THR A 65 0.52 -6.15 -19.45
CA THR A 65 -0.89 -5.89 -19.15
C THR A 65 -1.85 -6.26 -20.28
N LYS A 66 -1.35 -6.55 -21.48
CA LYS A 66 -2.18 -6.89 -22.64
C LYS A 66 -3.10 -8.11 -22.45
N HIS A 67 -2.76 -9.02 -21.53
CA HIS A 67 -3.53 -10.22 -21.19
C HIS A 67 -4.49 -10.03 -20.00
N ARG A 68 -4.69 -8.77 -19.52
CA ARG A 68 -5.67 -8.51 -18.48
C ARG A 68 -7.09 -8.82 -18.98
N PRO A 69 -7.98 -9.40 -18.15
CA PRO A 69 -9.29 -9.86 -18.59
C PRO A 69 -10.19 -8.80 -19.25
N ILE A 70 -10.06 -7.52 -18.87
CA ILE A 70 -10.81 -6.43 -19.50
C ILE A 70 -10.15 -6.06 -20.84
N THR A 71 -8.82 -6.06 -20.91
CA THR A 71 -8.05 -5.70 -22.11
C THR A 71 -8.14 -6.79 -23.17
N SER A 72 -8.14 -8.07 -22.78
CA SER A 72 -8.31 -9.23 -23.67
C SER A 72 -9.77 -9.43 -24.14
N GLY A 73 -10.73 -8.72 -23.53
CA GLY A 73 -12.16 -8.86 -23.86
C GLY A 73 -12.86 -10.03 -23.15
N GLU A 74 -12.19 -10.80 -22.29
CA GLU A 74 -12.78 -11.88 -21.49
C GLU A 74 -13.90 -11.38 -20.56
N ILE A 75 -13.74 -10.15 -20.03
CA ILE A 75 -14.72 -9.50 -19.16
C ILE A 75 -15.09 -8.14 -19.75
N SER A 76 -16.39 -7.90 -19.93
CA SER A 76 -16.86 -6.59 -20.40
C SER A 76 -16.63 -5.50 -19.33
N PRO A 77 -16.40 -4.24 -19.75
CA PRO A 77 -16.24 -3.11 -18.81
C PRO A 77 -17.41 -2.96 -17.83
N SER A 78 -18.64 -3.22 -18.27
CA SER A 78 -19.82 -3.14 -17.40
C SER A 78 -19.82 -4.21 -16.30
N ARG A 79 -19.43 -5.45 -16.63
CA ARG A 79 -19.28 -6.52 -15.62
C ARG A 79 -18.16 -6.24 -14.65
N ALA A 80 -17.06 -5.61 -15.10
CA ALA A 80 -15.99 -5.19 -14.23
C ALA A 80 -16.46 -4.11 -13.23
N LEU A 81 -17.23 -3.12 -13.68
CA LEU A 81 -17.82 -2.11 -12.79
C LEU A 81 -18.82 -2.73 -11.80
N LEU A 82 -19.66 -3.67 -12.25
CA LEU A 82 -20.57 -4.39 -11.34
C LEU A 82 -19.80 -5.13 -10.24
N LEU A 83 -18.71 -5.83 -10.60
CA LEU A 83 -17.83 -6.49 -9.64
C LEU A 83 -17.18 -5.49 -8.68
N PHE A 84 -16.69 -4.35 -9.19
CA PHE A 84 -16.11 -3.28 -8.38
C PHE A 84 -17.11 -2.78 -7.33
N PHE A 85 -18.32 -2.40 -7.74
CA PHE A 85 -19.35 -1.93 -6.83
C PHE A 85 -19.78 -3.02 -5.85
N GLY A 86 -19.92 -4.28 -6.27
CA GLY A 86 -20.21 -5.40 -5.38
C GLY A 86 -19.16 -5.57 -4.28
N LEU A 87 -17.87 -5.52 -4.62
CA LEU A 87 -16.78 -5.59 -3.64
C LEU A 87 -16.79 -4.41 -2.66
N ILE A 88 -17.03 -3.19 -3.15
CA ILE A 88 -17.14 -1.99 -2.31
C ILE A 88 -18.35 -2.10 -1.34
N MET A 89 -19.48 -2.58 -1.82
CA MET A 89 -20.69 -2.75 -0.98
C MET A 89 -20.47 -3.78 0.13
N ILE A 90 -19.82 -4.89 -0.17
CA ILE A 90 -19.48 -5.90 0.85
C ILE A 90 -18.48 -5.31 1.86
N ALA A 91 -17.42 -4.61 1.39
CA ALA A 91 -16.48 -3.94 2.27
C ALA A 91 -17.16 -2.86 3.15
N PHE A 92 -18.10 -2.12 2.59
CA PHE A 92 -18.89 -1.14 3.33
C PHE A 92 -19.77 -1.80 4.39
N GLY A 93 -20.38 -2.96 4.07
CA GLY A 93 -21.12 -3.77 5.06
C GLY A 93 -20.24 -4.14 6.27
N LEU A 94 -18.98 -4.49 6.07
CA LEU A 94 -18.03 -4.73 7.17
C LEU A 94 -17.73 -3.46 7.98
N VAL A 95 -17.57 -2.32 7.30
CA VAL A 95 -17.32 -1.03 7.98
C VAL A 95 -18.49 -0.61 8.86
N LEU A 96 -19.75 -0.93 8.49
CA LEU A 96 -20.94 -0.63 9.31
C LEU A 96 -20.95 -1.37 10.67
N LEU A 97 -20.13 -2.41 10.82
CA LEU A 97 -19.94 -3.11 12.11
C LEU A 97 -18.98 -2.34 13.05
N THR A 98 -18.39 -1.23 12.59
CA THR A 98 -17.50 -0.37 13.38
C THR A 98 -18.22 0.88 13.89
N ASN A 99 -17.47 1.90 14.33
CA ASN A 99 -18.02 3.13 14.85
C ASN A 99 -18.23 4.22 13.77
N PRO A 100 -19.02 5.30 14.06
CA PRO A 100 -19.31 6.35 13.09
C PRO A 100 -18.07 7.10 12.56
N LEU A 101 -16.99 7.22 13.35
CA LEU A 101 -15.76 7.87 12.90
C LEU A 101 -15.04 7.01 11.85
N THR A 102 -14.93 5.70 12.09
CA THR A 102 -14.36 4.75 11.13
C THR A 102 -15.14 4.74 9.82
N ILE A 103 -16.48 4.80 9.90
CA ILE A 103 -17.33 4.88 8.70
C ILE A 103 -17.01 6.16 7.88
N LYS A 104 -16.87 7.32 8.54
CA LYS A 104 -16.49 8.57 7.85
C LYS A 104 -15.11 8.46 7.18
N LEU A 105 -14.13 7.87 7.87
CA LEU A 105 -12.79 7.65 7.33
C LEU A 105 -12.80 6.68 6.15
N ALA A 106 -13.67 5.66 6.16
CA ALA A 106 -13.81 4.72 5.06
C ALA A 106 -14.30 5.39 3.75
N PHE A 107 -15.15 6.41 3.82
CA PHE A 107 -15.51 7.19 2.62
C PHE A 107 -14.30 7.91 2.03
N ILE A 108 -13.42 8.49 2.86
CA ILE A 108 -12.19 9.13 2.40
C ILE A 108 -11.26 8.10 1.77
N ALA A 109 -11.09 6.93 2.40
CA ALA A 109 -10.28 5.84 1.88
C ALA A 109 -10.80 5.33 0.53
N ALA A 110 -12.12 5.11 0.39
CA ALA A 110 -12.76 4.68 -0.84
C ALA A 110 -12.63 5.72 -1.97
N PHE A 111 -12.76 7.01 -1.65
CA PHE A 111 -12.53 8.09 -2.59
C PHE A 111 -11.09 8.09 -3.12
N LEU A 112 -10.08 8.02 -2.24
CA LEU A 112 -8.67 7.98 -2.64
C LEU A 112 -8.34 6.72 -3.46
N ALA A 113 -8.86 5.56 -3.06
CA ALA A 113 -8.67 4.29 -3.77
C ALA A 113 -9.27 4.31 -5.19
N THR A 114 -10.42 4.99 -5.35
CA THR A 114 -11.07 5.15 -6.65
C THR A 114 -10.37 6.20 -7.52
N LEU A 115 -9.88 7.29 -6.91
CA LEU A 115 -9.21 8.38 -7.60
C LEU A 115 -7.84 7.96 -8.14
N TYR A 116 -7.08 7.18 -7.37
CA TYR A 116 -5.69 6.82 -7.66
C TYR A 116 -5.43 6.38 -9.11
N PRO A 117 -6.19 5.43 -9.73
CA PRO A 117 -5.90 4.95 -11.08
C PRO A 117 -5.97 6.03 -12.16
N PHE A 118 -6.70 7.12 -11.90
CA PHE A 118 -6.87 8.22 -12.86
C PHE A 118 -5.77 9.28 -12.72
N THR A 119 -5.13 9.39 -11.57
CA THR A 119 -4.15 10.46 -11.25
C THR A 119 -2.92 10.45 -12.16
N LYS A 120 -2.50 9.27 -12.64
CA LYS A 120 -1.36 9.13 -13.56
C LYS A 120 -1.55 9.82 -14.92
N ARG A 121 -2.75 10.31 -15.22
CA ARG A 121 -3.04 11.11 -16.42
C ARG A 121 -2.75 12.61 -16.20
N TRP A 122 -2.81 13.06 -14.93
CA TRP A 122 -2.74 14.47 -14.57
C TRP A 122 -1.46 14.85 -13.83
N THR A 123 -0.96 13.96 -12.98
CA THR A 123 0.20 14.24 -12.13
C THR A 123 1.27 13.17 -12.23
N HIS A 124 2.52 13.53 -11.97
CA HIS A 124 3.64 12.62 -11.81
C HIS A 124 3.73 11.97 -10.40
N LEU A 125 2.75 12.26 -9.53
CA LEU A 125 2.73 11.79 -8.14
C LEU A 125 1.61 10.78 -7.83
N PRO A 126 1.21 9.86 -8.74
CA PRO A 126 0.16 8.88 -8.44
C PRO A 126 0.54 7.99 -7.26
N GLN A 127 1.84 7.70 -7.05
CA GLN A 127 2.35 6.90 -5.93
C GLN A 127 2.01 7.51 -4.56
N PHE A 128 1.95 8.84 -4.46
CA PHE A 128 1.54 9.53 -3.24
C PHE A 128 0.04 9.36 -2.96
N VAL A 129 -0.79 9.38 -4.00
CA VAL A 129 -2.24 9.15 -3.85
C VAL A 129 -2.51 7.69 -3.47
N LEU A 130 -1.79 6.73 -4.06
CA LEU A 130 -1.83 5.33 -3.64
C LEU A 130 -1.39 5.20 -2.17
N GLY A 131 -0.27 5.83 -1.80
CA GLY A 131 0.27 5.81 -0.45
C GLY A 131 -0.73 6.38 0.57
N ALA A 132 -1.37 7.50 0.26
CA ALA A 132 -2.42 8.08 1.09
C ALA A 132 -3.63 7.14 1.22
N SER A 133 -4.05 6.50 0.11
CA SER A 133 -5.14 5.53 0.11
C SER A 133 -4.86 4.33 1.02
N PHE A 134 -3.65 3.76 0.94
CA PHE A 134 -3.24 2.64 1.79
C PHE A 134 -3.08 3.06 3.25
N ALA A 135 -2.48 4.23 3.49
CA ALA A 135 -2.27 4.77 4.82
C ALA A 135 -3.58 5.09 5.57
N MET A 136 -4.71 5.28 4.86
CA MET A 136 -6.02 5.44 5.51
C MET A 136 -6.44 4.26 6.37
N SER A 137 -5.88 3.07 6.15
CA SER A 137 -6.10 1.92 7.04
C SER A 137 -5.65 2.21 8.48
N VAL A 138 -4.67 3.09 8.65
CA VAL A 138 -4.13 3.46 9.97
C VAL A 138 -5.13 4.24 10.82
N PRO A 139 -5.61 5.45 10.42
CA PRO A 139 -6.60 6.17 11.21
C PRO A 139 -7.91 5.38 11.36
N MET A 140 -8.27 4.53 10.39
CA MET A 140 -9.42 3.64 10.52
C MET A 140 -9.22 2.59 11.62
N ALA A 141 -8.02 1.97 11.72
CA ALA A 141 -7.70 1.00 12.75
C ALA A 141 -7.74 1.63 14.16
N PHE A 142 -7.11 2.80 14.33
CA PHE A 142 -7.14 3.53 15.61
C PHE A 142 -8.57 3.96 15.99
N SER A 143 -9.31 4.52 15.04
CA SER A 143 -10.70 4.88 15.25
C SER A 143 -11.56 3.68 15.65
N ALA A 144 -11.42 2.54 14.96
CA ALA A 144 -12.20 1.35 15.26
C ALA A 144 -11.89 0.75 16.63
N THR A 145 -10.62 0.83 17.05
CA THR A 145 -10.15 0.27 18.33
C THR A 145 -10.45 1.20 19.51
N ASN A 146 -10.16 2.51 19.37
CA ASN A 146 -10.15 3.46 20.48
C ASN A 146 -11.26 4.52 20.42
N GLY A 147 -12.04 4.57 19.32
CA GLY A 147 -13.06 5.59 19.11
C GLY A 147 -12.53 6.93 18.62
N GLU A 148 -11.21 7.11 18.55
CA GLU A 148 -10.54 8.36 18.14
C GLU A 148 -9.28 8.09 17.32
N VAL A 149 -8.70 9.14 16.73
CA VAL A 149 -7.44 9.09 15.99
C VAL A 149 -6.42 9.99 16.69
N PRO A 150 -5.54 9.44 17.53
CA PRO A 150 -4.53 10.22 18.24
C PRO A 150 -3.45 10.74 17.27
N VAL A 151 -2.73 11.79 17.69
CA VAL A 151 -1.62 12.36 16.89
C VAL A 151 -0.54 11.32 16.58
N SER A 152 -0.32 10.36 17.47
CA SER A 152 0.62 9.26 17.27
C SER A 152 0.29 8.38 16.05
N ALA A 153 -0.99 8.20 15.70
CA ALA A 153 -1.41 7.44 14.52
C ALA A 153 -0.88 8.05 13.21
N TRP A 154 -0.72 9.37 13.15
CA TRP A 154 -0.25 10.05 11.94
C TRP A 154 1.24 9.78 11.62
N TRP A 155 2.03 9.33 12.60
CA TRP A 155 3.40 8.85 12.34
C TRP A 155 3.38 7.51 11.58
N ILE A 156 2.47 6.60 11.95
CA ILE A 156 2.30 5.31 11.25
C ILE A 156 1.70 5.55 9.86
N PHE A 157 0.74 6.48 9.76
CA PHE A 157 0.21 6.94 8.46
C PHE A 157 1.34 7.43 7.55
N SER A 158 2.21 8.30 8.07
CA SER A 158 3.33 8.85 7.31
C SER A 158 4.34 7.77 6.90
N ALA A 159 4.66 6.83 7.80
CA ALA A 159 5.50 5.68 7.48
C ALA A 159 4.89 4.82 6.35
N THR A 160 3.59 4.53 6.43
CA THR A 160 2.87 3.75 5.42
C THR A 160 2.85 4.47 4.06
N LEU A 161 2.58 5.77 4.06
CA LEU A 161 2.59 6.59 2.84
C LEU A 161 3.96 6.58 2.18
N VAL A 162 5.02 6.92 2.92
CA VAL A 162 6.39 6.96 2.40
C VAL A 162 6.83 5.58 1.91
N TRP A 163 6.55 4.52 2.67
CA TRP A 163 6.86 3.16 2.26
C TRP A 163 6.15 2.77 0.97
N THR A 164 4.89 3.15 0.82
CA THR A 164 4.13 2.91 -0.43
C THR A 164 4.76 3.64 -1.61
N VAL A 165 5.16 4.90 -1.44
CA VAL A 165 5.86 5.66 -2.49
C VAL A 165 7.18 4.96 -2.89
N ILE A 166 7.94 4.44 -1.92
CA ILE A 166 9.20 3.74 -2.17
C ILE A 166 8.96 2.52 -3.06
N TYR A 167 8.11 1.57 -2.63
CA TYR A 167 7.97 0.32 -3.37
C TYR A 167 7.22 0.50 -4.71
N ASP A 168 6.24 1.40 -4.77
CA ASP A 168 5.50 1.61 -6.01
C ASP A 168 6.31 2.44 -7.02
N THR A 169 7.28 3.27 -6.57
CA THR A 169 8.27 3.88 -7.46
C THR A 169 9.20 2.81 -8.04
N MET A 170 9.68 1.83 -7.25
CA MET A 170 10.49 0.71 -7.76
C MET A 170 9.70 -0.09 -8.81
N TYR A 171 8.40 -0.31 -8.57
CA TYR A 171 7.53 -0.93 -9.55
C TYR A 171 7.40 -0.09 -10.83
N ALA A 172 7.17 1.22 -10.71
CA ALA A 172 7.08 2.12 -11.84
C ALA A 172 8.40 2.24 -12.64
N MET A 173 9.56 2.03 -12.00
CA MET A 173 10.86 1.96 -12.70
C MET A 173 10.89 0.80 -13.70
N SER A 174 10.17 -0.31 -13.45
CA SER A 174 10.11 -1.43 -14.40
C SER A 174 9.31 -1.11 -15.67
N ASP A 175 8.37 -0.19 -15.59
CA ASP A 175 7.49 0.16 -16.71
C ASP A 175 7.88 1.50 -17.37
N ARG A 176 8.93 2.19 -16.87
CA ARG A 176 9.30 3.56 -17.28
C ARG A 176 9.35 3.79 -18.79
N ASP A 177 10.04 2.91 -19.53
CA ASP A 177 10.26 3.09 -20.96
C ASP A 177 8.95 2.92 -21.77
N GLU A 178 8.04 2.10 -21.28
CA GLU A 178 6.73 1.89 -21.86
C GLU A 178 5.81 3.06 -21.51
N ASP A 179 5.81 3.49 -20.23
CA ASP A 179 5.03 4.63 -19.71
C ASP A 179 5.36 5.95 -20.44
N LEU A 180 6.65 6.20 -20.72
CA LEU A 180 7.09 7.36 -21.50
C LEU A 180 6.48 7.36 -22.92
N LYS A 181 6.40 6.21 -23.57
CA LYS A 181 5.85 6.10 -24.94
C LYS A 181 4.35 6.34 -25.01
N ILE A 182 3.62 5.98 -23.94
CA ILE A 182 2.15 6.09 -23.89
C ILE A 182 1.68 7.32 -23.11
N GLY A 183 2.60 8.17 -22.62
CA GLY A 183 2.29 9.41 -21.92
C GLY A 183 1.73 9.24 -20.51
N VAL A 184 1.94 8.08 -19.88
CA VAL A 184 1.59 7.82 -18.47
C VAL A 184 2.61 8.48 -17.56
N LYS A 185 2.14 9.12 -16.48
CA LYS A 185 2.96 9.83 -15.52
C LYS A 185 3.21 8.99 -14.27
N SER A 186 4.44 9.04 -13.74
CA SER A 186 4.84 8.35 -12.50
C SER A 186 5.99 9.06 -11.80
N THR A 187 6.23 8.72 -10.52
CA THR A 187 7.42 9.17 -9.78
C THR A 187 8.71 8.66 -10.41
N ALA A 188 8.71 7.48 -11.03
CA ALA A 188 9.88 6.96 -11.73
C ALA A 188 10.27 7.84 -12.92
N ILE A 189 9.30 8.42 -13.62
CA ILE A 189 9.55 9.39 -14.71
C ILE A 189 9.99 10.74 -14.12
N LEU A 190 9.32 11.22 -13.06
CA LEU A 190 9.64 12.49 -12.41
C LEU A 190 11.05 12.52 -11.85
N PHE A 191 11.45 11.45 -11.17
CA PHE A 191 12.78 11.35 -10.54
C PHE A 191 13.88 11.08 -11.55
N ALA A 192 13.54 10.56 -12.74
CA ALA A 192 14.44 10.33 -13.86
C ALA A 192 15.75 9.63 -13.43
N GLN A 193 16.89 10.24 -13.69
CA GLN A 193 18.22 9.72 -13.34
C GLN A 193 18.52 9.74 -11.83
N TYR A 194 17.79 10.55 -11.05
CA TYR A 194 17.97 10.71 -9.61
C TYR A 194 17.11 9.76 -8.78
N ASP A 195 16.32 8.88 -9.43
CA ASP A 195 15.37 7.96 -8.78
C ASP A 195 16.00 7.18 -7.61
N ARG A 196 17.19 6.61 -7.78
CA ARG A 196 17.88 5.84 -6.74
C ARG A 196 18.28 6.69 -5.53
N ILE A 197 18.79 7.91 -5.77
CA ILE A 197 19.20 8.83 -4.70
C ILE A 197 17.96 9.29 -3.92
N ILE A 198 16.88 9.61 -4.63
CA ILE A 198 15.62 10.02 -4.00
C ILE A 198 15.02 8.86 -3.20
N LEU A 199 15.02 7.64 -3.78
CA LEU A 199 14.56 6.44 -3.06
C LEU A 199 15.42 6.16 -1.82
N ALA A 200 16.74 6.32 -1.89
CA ALA A 200 17.62 6.17 -0.72
C ALA A 200 17.28 7.22 0.37
N GLY A 201 17.05 8.47 -0.01
CA GLY A 201 16.62 9.52 0.91
C GLY A 201 15.27 9.20 1.57
N LEU A 202 14.29 8.70 0.79
CA LEU A 202 12.99 8.28 1.31
C LEU A 202 13.12 7.07 2.25
N GLN A 203 13.99 6.11 1.95
CA GLN A 203 14.26 4.97 2.82
C GLN A 203 14.90 5.39 4.15
N ILE A 204 15.87 6.31 4.12
CA ILE A 204 16.46 6.88 5.35
C ILE A 204 15.38 7.62 6.15
N GLY A 205 14.56 8.46 5.49
CA GLY A 205 13.45 9.14 6.14
C GLY A 205 12.45 8.18 6.78
N LEU A 206 12.13 7.07 6.10
CA LEU A 206 11.27 6.02 6.63
C LEU A 206 11.88 5.38 7.90
N ILE A 207 13.16 5.03 7.90
CA ILE A 207 13.83 4.48 9.09
C ILE A 207 13.77 5.47 10.25
N ILE A 208 14.00 6.77 10.00
CA ILE A 208 13.89 7.81 11.06
C ILE A 208 12.47 7.86 11.63
N VAL A 209 11.44 7.79 10.77
CA VAL A 209 10.03 7.75 11.21
C VAL A 209 9.74 6.49 12.02
N LEU A 210 10.22 5.31 11.59
CA LEU A 210 10.05 4.06 12.32
C LEU A 210 10.73 4.11 13.71
N LEU A 211 11.95 4.64 13.81
CA LEU A 211 12.62 4.84 15.09
C LEU A 211 11.86 5.82 16.01
N LYS A 212 11.20 6.83 15.43
CA LYS A 212 10.35 7.74 16.20
C LYS A 212 9.08 7.06 16.68
N ILE A 213 8.47 6.17 15.88
CA ILE A 213 7.34 5.34 16.28
C ILE A 213 7.71 4.46 17.48
N SER A 214 8.91 3.84 17.50
CA SER A 214 9.42 3.08 18.64
C SER A 214 9.34 3.88 19.94
N LYS A 215 9.79 5.14 19.92
CA LYS A 215 9.78 6.02 21.10
C LYS A 215 8.39 6.51 21.50
N ILE A 216 7.51 6.80 20.52
CA ILE A 216 6.16 7.34 20.78
C ILE A 216 5.27 6.28 21.41
N PHE A 217 5.38 5.03 20.97
CA PHE A 217 4.59 3.91 21.46
C PHE A 217 5.31 3.07 22.52
N GLU A 218 6.52 3.48 22.92
CA GLU A 218 7.37 2.78 23.90
C GLU A 218 7.54 1.28 23.55
N ILE A 219 7.74 1.00 22.24
CA ILE A 219 7.83 -0.37 21.73
C ILE A 219 9.20 -0.96 22.07
N GLY A 220 9.21 -2.22 22.46
CA GLY A 220 10.41 -2.91 22.94
C GLY A 220 11.42 -3.32 21.86
N VAL A 221 12.48 -3.99 22.31
CA VAL A 221 13.67 -4.35 21.51
C VAL A 221 13.37 -5.16 20.24
N TYR A 222 12.32 -5.98 20.22
CA TYR A 222 11.96 -6.77 19.03
C TYR A 222 11.57 -5.90 17.85
N TYR A 223 10.91 -4.77 18.14
CA TYR A 223 10.61 -3.78 17.10
C TYR A 223 11.88 -3.11 16.58
N ASP A 224 12.80 -2.71 17.47
CA ASP A 224 14.06 -2.08 17.06
C ASP A 224 14.90 -3.03 16.19
N ILE A 225 14.95 -4.32 16.53
CA ILE A 225 15.56 -5.37 15.69
C ILE A 225 14.85 -5.43 14.32
N SER A 226 13.53 -5.37 14.28
CA SER A 226 12.78 -5.41 13.03
C SER A 226 13.04 -4.20 12.13
N VAL A 227 13.21 -3.01 12.72
CA VAL A 227 13.62 -1.79 12.00
C VAL A 227 15.03 -1.93 11.44
N PHE A 228 15.97 -2.48 12.21
CA PHE A 228 17.32 -2.78 11.73
C PHE A 228 17.33 -3.76 10.55
N LEU A 229 16.59 -4.88 10.66
CA LEU A 229 16.46 -5.85 9.55
C LEU A 229 15.83 -5.22 8.32
N SER A 230 14.84 -4.34 8.51
CA SER A 230 14.22 -3.58 7.41
C SER A 230 15.20 -2.65 6.73
N ALA A 231 16.10 -2.00 7.48
CA ALA A 231 17.17 -1.18 6.90
C ALA A 231 18.14 -2.01 6.03
N LEU A 232 18.51 -3.21 6.47
CA LEU A 232 19.34 -4.13 5.66
C LEU A 232 18.63 -4.54 4.37
N LEU A 233 17.33 -4.84 4.41
CA LEU A 233 16.53 -5.13 3.22
C LEU A 233 16.46 -3.92 2.27
N MET A 234 16.35 -2.70 2.80
CA MET A 234 16.36 -1.48 1.98
C MET A 234 17.71 -1.27 1.29
N ILE A 235 18.82 -1.53 1.97
CA ILE A 235 20.17 -1.51 1.35
C ILE A 235 20.25 -2.55 0.23
N TYR A 236 19.76 -3.76 0.47
CA TYR A 236 19.70 -4.80 -0.57
C TYR A 236 18.86 -4.35 -1.78
N HIS A 237 17.72 -3.68 -1.55
CA HIS A 237 16.92 -3.14 -2.65
C HIS A 237 17.68 -2.09 -3.46
N GLN A 238 18.49 -1.22 -2.84
CA GLN A 238 19.35 -0.25 -3.54
C GLN A 238 20.41 -0.91 -4.43
N ILE A 239 20.95 -2.05 -3.99
CA ILE A 239 21.87 -2.86 -4.79
C ILE A 239 21.12 -3.49 -5.97
N LEU A 240 19.94 -4.04 -5.72
CA LEU A 240 19.12 -4.74 -6.70
C LEU A 240 18.70 -3.82 -7.86
N ILE A 241 18.24 -2.59 -7.55
CA ILE A 241 17.81 -1.62 -8.57
C ILE A 241 18.96 -0.83 -9.20
N LYS A 242 20.23 -1.18 -8.92
CA LYS A 242 21.41 -0.42 -9.36
C LYS A 242 21.41 -0.16 -10.87
N ASN A 243 21.10 -1.17 -11.66
CA ASN A 243 21.11 -1.10 -13.12
C ASN A 243 19.73 -0.79 -13.72
N ARG A 244 18.69 -0.61 -12.90
CA ARG A 244 17.31 -0.35 -13.34
C ARG A 244 16.72 -1.44 -14.25
N GLU A 245 17.21 -2.67 -14.16
CA GLU A 245 16.66 -3.80 -14.92
C GLU A 245 15.22 -4.08 -14.50
N LYS A 246 14.34 -4.32 -15.47
CA LYS A 246 12.89 -4.56 -15.21
C LYS A 246 12.66 -5.65 -14.16
N SER A 247 13.31 -6.80 -14.33
CA SER A 247 13.18 -7.93 -13.41
C SER A 247 13.64 -7.59 -11.99
N ALA A 248 14.76 -6.87 -11.86
CA ALA A 248 15.32 -6.45 -10.58
C ALA A 248 14.41 -5.41 -9.88
N CYS A 249 13.84 -4.46 -10.60
CA CYS A 249 12.89 -3.49 -10.06
C CYS A 249 11.59 -4.17 -9.58
N ILE A 250 11.06 -5.15 -10.35
CA ILE A 250 9.91 -5.96 -9.93
C ILE A 250 10.26 -6.79 -8.69
N GLN A 251 11.44 -7.38 -8.63
CA GLN A 251 11.89 -8.15 -7.48
C GLN A 251 12.01 -7.27 -6.23
N ALA A 252 12.57 -6.06 -6.34
CA ALA A 252 12.65 -5.10 -5.24
C ALA A 252 11.25 -4.71 -4.74
N PHE A 253 10.29 -4.48 -5.64
CA PHE A 253 8.89 -4.27 -5.29
C PHE A 253 8.30 -5.45 -4.51
N LEU A 254 8.47 -6.68 -5.00
CA LEU A 254 7.95 -7.89 -4.35
C LEU A 254 8.57 -8.11 -2.96
N HIS A 255 9.86 -7.85 -2.80
CA HIS A 255 10.59 -8.00 -1.53
C HIS A 255 10.16 -6.99 -0.47
N ASN A 256 9.52 -5.87 -0.83
CA ASN A 256 8.95 -4.95 0.16
C ASN A 256 7.90 -5.62 1.05
N ASN A 257 7.26 -6.70 0.59
CA ASN A 257 6.40 -7.52 1.44
C ASN A 257 7.11 -8.02 2.71
N TYR A 258 8.39 -8.38 2.61
CA TYR A 258 9.18 -8.84 3.77
C TYR A 258 9.46 -7.71 4.76
N ILE A 259 9.66 -6.46 4.29
CA ILE A 259 9.79 -5.30 5.18
C ILE A 259 8.53 -5.14 6.02
N GLY A 260 7.35 -5.16 5.36
CA GLY A 260 6.08 -5.05 6.04
C GLY A 260 5.86 -6.13 7.09
N MET A 261 6.17 -7.38 6.73
CA MET A 261 6.05 -8.54 7.60
C MET A 261 6.99 -8.45 8.81
N VAL A 262 8.26 -8.13 8.59
CA VAL A 262 9.28 -8.07 9.65
C VAL A 262 8.92 -6.99 10.68
N ILE A 263 8.48 -5.81 10.24
CA ILE A 263 8.00 -4.75 11.13
C ILE A 263 6.77 -5.21 11.91
N PHE A 264 5.81 -5.89 11.26
CA PHE A 264 4.64 -6.43 11.93
C PHE A 264 5.02 -7.43 13.04
N ILE A 265 5.91 -8.38 12.74
CA ILE A 265 6.39 -9.34 13.73
C ILE A 265 7.06 -8.63 14.91
N GLY A 266 7.89 -7.61 14.65
CA GLY A 266 8.51 -6.81 15.68
C GLY A 266 7.50 -6.08 16.58
N ILE A 267 6.46 -5.46 16.00
CA ILE A 267 5.36 -4.84 16.75
C ILE A 267 4.64 -5.90 17.58
N MET A 268 4.16 -6.97 16.95
CA MET A 268 3.40 -8.02 17.60
C MET A 268 4.15 -8.58 18.82
N LEU A 269 5.41 -8.98 18.65
CA LEU A 269 6.22 -9.53 19.75
C LEU A 269 6.48 -8.50 20.87
N SER A 270 6.53 -7.21 20.55
CA SER A 270 6.80 -6.17 21.56
C SER A 270 5.58 -5.75 22.35
N VAL A 271 4.37 -5.78 21.75
CA VAL A 271 3.15 -5.29 22.43
C VAL A 271 2.33 -6.41 23.08
N THR A 272 2.67 -7.68 22.81
CA THR A 272 1.94 -8.85 23.36
C THR A 272 2.68 -9.56 24.50
N GLN A 273 3.81 -9.04 24.91
CA GLN A 273 4.55 -9.47 26.13
C GLN A 273 4.03 -8.67 27.33
#